data_4635793970f2679e592f5b52d844582d
#
_entry.id   4635793970f2679e592f5b52d844582d
#
_cell.length_a   1.000
_cell.length_b   1.000
_cell.length_c   1.000
_cell.angle_alpha   90.00
_cell.angle_beta   90.00
_cell.angle_gamma   90.00
#
_symmetry.space_group_name_H-M   'P 1'
#
loop_
_entity.id
_entity.type
_entity.pdbx_description
1 polymer ?
#
loop_
_entity_poly.entity_id
_entity_poly.type
_entity_poly.pdbx_seq_one_letter_code
_entity_poly.pdbx_strand_id
1 'polypeptide(L)'
;INPNLNKIGQDRAIKWASYFKNIHLDAIYSTTYNRTLQTAAPTARVKKLQILNYNPTNMFNKDFKEKTKGKVTLIVGHSNTTPVFVNKILGDEKYQNMDDNDNSSLYVVKINKHEKNSLIKKIN
;
A
#
# COMPACT_ATOMS: atom_id res chain seq x y z
N ILE A 1 6.91 20.58 0.87
CA ILE A 1 8.13 19.88 0.45
C ILE A 1 7.79 18.47 0.01
N ASN A 2 8.43 18.02 -1.05
CA ASN A 2 8.20 16.70 -1.62
C ASN A 2 9.56 15.97 -1.78
N PRO A 3 10.14 15.51 -0.67
CA PRO A 3 11.50 14.95 -0.73
C PRO A 3 11.53 13.56 -1.38
N ASN A 4 12.69 13.24 -1.95
CA ASN A 4 12.99 11.92 -2.46
C ASN A 4 13.36 10.96 -1.32
N LEU A 5 13.34 9.65 -1.62
CA LEU A 5 13.89 8.65 -0.72
C LEU A 5 15.41 8.84 -0.59
N ASN A 6 15.92 8.69 0.64
CA ASN A 6 17.36 8.57 0.87
C ASN A 6 17.82 7.13 0.55
N LYS A 7 19.09 6.86 0.74
CA LYS A 7 19.67 5.54 0.44
C LYS A 7 18.97 4.41 1.20
N ILE A 8 18.66 4.64 2.47
CA ILE A 8 17.99 3.64 3.31
C ILE A 8 16.60 3.35 2.76
N GLY A 9 15.85 4.40 2.38
CA GLY A 9 14.52 4.25 1.78
C GLY A 9 14.57 3.54 0.43
N GLN A 10 15.59 3.82 -0.38
CA GLN A 10 15.77 3.14 -1.66
C GLN A 10 16.04 1.65 -1.46
N ASP A 11 16.86 1.29 -0.48
CA ASP A 11 17.14 -0.11 -0.15
C ASP A 11 15.89 -0.83 0.35
N ARG A 12 15.05 -0.16 1.13
CA ARG A 12 13.76 -0.72 1.57
C ARG A 12 12.84 -0.97 0.38
N ALA A 13 12.79 -0.06 -0.58
CA ALA A 13 11.97 -0.23 -1.77
C ALA A 13 12.37 -1.47 -2.56
N ILE A 14 13.67 -1.77 -2.63
CA ILE A 14 14.18 -2.97 -3.26
C ILE A 14 13.78 -4.22 -2.45
N LYS A 15 13.81 -4.16 -1.13
CA LYS A 15 13.35 -5.27 -0.29
C LYS A 15 11.86 -5.56 -0.48
N TRP A 16 11.04 -4.53 -0.60
CA TRP A 16 9.62 -4.71 -0.93
C TRP A 16 9.45 -5.40 -2.27
N ALA A 17 10.20 -4.99 -3.28
CA ALA A 17 10.15 -5.62 -4.60
C ALA A 17 10.53 -7.12 -4.52
N SER A 18 11.54 -7.44 -3.73
CA SER A 18 11.96 -8.82 -3.51
C SER A 18 10.85 -9.64 -2.84
N TYR A 19 10.19 -9.06 -1.84
CA TYR A 19 9.08 -9.70 -1.16
C TYR A 19 7.92 -10.01 -2.13
N PHE A 20 7.55 -9.04 -2.97
CA PHE A 20 6.41 -9.18 -3.87
C PHE A 20 6.75 -9.94 -5.15
N LYS A 21 8.01 -10.25 -5.40
CA LYS A 21 8.44 -10.92 -6.64
C LYS A 21 7.63 -12.17 -6.95
N ASN A 22 7.34 -12.99 -5.94
CA ASN A 22 6.64 -14.25 -6.09
C ASN A 22 5.17 -14.18 -5.63
N ILE A 23 4.66 -12.98 -5.39
CA ILE A 23 3.27 -12.77 -4.99
C ILE A 23 2.53 -12.14 -6.16
N HIS A 24 1.41 -12.75 -6.55
CA HIS A 24 0.59 -12.19 -7.62
C HIS A 24 0.03 -10.83 -7.23
N LEU A 25 0.18 -9.84 -8.10
CA LEU A 25 -0.43 -8.52 -7.97
C LEU A 25 -1.14 -8.17 -9.27
N ASP A 26 -2.37 -7.69 -9.17
CA ASP A 26 -3.14 -7.21 -10.33
C ASP A 26 -2.93 -5.72 -10.58
N ALA A 27 -2.66 -4.95 -9.52
CA ALA A 27 -2.54 -3.50 -9.64
C ALA A 27 -1.68 -2.94 -8.50
N ILE A 28 -1.06 -1.80 -8.76
CA ILE A 28 -0.29 -1.03 -7.77
C ILE A 28 -0.81 0.39 -7.78
N TYR A 29 -1.21 0.89 -6.60
CA TYR A 29 -1.65 2.26 -6.39
C TYR A 29 -0.69 2.98 -5.46
N SER A 30 -0.48 4.25 -5.70
CA SER A 30 0.36 5.10 -4.85
C SER A 30 -0.19 6.52 -4.84
N THR A 31 0.04 7.22 -3.75
CA THR A 31 -0.11 8.68 -3.76
C THR A 31 0.95 9.27 -4.68
N THR A 32 0.82 10.56 -5.00
CA THR A 32 1.68 11.20 -6.01
C THR A 32 2.93 11.86 -5.44
N TYR A 33 3.28 11.58 -4.20
CA TYR A 33 4.52 12.09 -3.60
C TYR A 33 5.73 11.28 -4.07
N ASN A 34 6.88 11.96 -4.15
CA ASN A 34 8.11 11.29 -4.60
C ASN A 34 8.43 10.06 -3.78
N ARG A 35 8.32 10.13 -2.45
CA ARG A 35 8.67 9.01 -1.57
C ARG A 35 7.79 7.79 -1.81
N THR A 36 6.50 7.97 -2.01
CA THR A 36 5.61 6.84 -2.26
C THR A 36 5.80 6.26 -3.65
N LEU A 37 5.94 7.12 -4.66
CA LEU A 37 6.20 6.68 -6.03
C LEU A 37 7.53 5.92 -6.11
N GLN A 38 8.57 6.41 -5.45
CA GLN A 38 9.89 5.77 -5.44
C GLN A 38 9.89 4.47 -4.64
N THR A 39 9.06 4.37 -3.61
CA THR A 39 8.88 3.11 -2.87
C THR A 39 8.21 2.06 -3.74
N ALA A 40 7.22 2.44 -4.52
CA ALA A 40 6.47 1.52 -5.38
C ALA A 40 7.25 1.13 -6.65
N ALA A 41 8.15 1.98 -7.13
CA ALA A 41 8.78 1.82 -8.44
C ALA A 41 9.53 0.49 -8.64
N PRO A 42 10.39 0.02 -7.73
CA PRO A 42 11.05 -1.27 -7.92
C PRO A 42 10.07 -2.43 -8.04
N THR A 43 9.03 -2.46 -7.21
CA THR A 43 7.99 -3.48 -7.28
C THR A 43 7.24 -3.41 -8.62
N ALA A 44 6.89 -2.21 -9.06
CA ALA A 44 6.21 -2.03 -10.34
C ALA A 44 7.05 -2.56 -11.50
N ARG A 45 8.36 -2.32 -11.48
CA ARG A 45 9.27 -2.85 -12.51
C ARG A 45 9.30 -4.37 -12.51
N VAL A 46 9.46 -4.98 -11.34
CA VAL A 46 9.52 -6.45 -11.21
C VAL A 46 8.22 -7.09 -11.65
N LYS A 47 7.10 -6.48 -11.32
CA LYS A 47 5.76 -7.02 -11.65
C LYS A 47 5.28 -6.60 -13.04
N LYS A 48 5.98 -5.69 -13.71
CA LYS A 48 5.60 -5.14 -15.02
C LYS A 48 4.23 -4.48 -14.99
N LEU A 49 3.96 -3.75 -13.92
CA LEU A 49 2.71 -3.02 -13.73
C LEU A 49 2.96 -1.53 -13.71
N GLN A 50 1.98 -0.76 -14.19
CA GLN A 50 2.00 0.70 -14.04
C GLN A 50 1.61 1.05 -12.60
N ILE A 51 2.15 2.17 -12.12
CA ILE A 51 1.71 2.73 -10.84
C ILE A 51 0.51 3.63 -11.12
N LEU A 52 -0.62 3.27 -10.54
CA LEU A 52 -1.84 4.07 -10.59
C LEU A 52 -1.89 4.99 -9.38
N ASN A 53 -2.55 6.13 -9.51
CA ASN A 53 -2.58 7.10 -8.43
C ASN A 53 -3.93 7.06 -7.70
N TYR A 54 -3.90 7.38 -6.40
CA TYR A 54 -5.11 7.62 -5.65
C TYR A 54 -4.92 8.87 -4.76
N ASN A 55 -6.04 9.45 -4.36
CA ASN A 55 -6.04 10.64 -3.52
C ASN A 55 -6.16 10.24 -2.05
N PRO A 56 -5.17 10.56 -1.20
CA PRO A 56 -5.21 10.17 0.21
C PRO A 56 -6.31 10.88 1.01
N THR A 57 -6.91 11.94 0.47
CA THR A 57 -8.04 12.61 1.12
C THR A 57 -9.40 12.00 0.73
N ASN A 58 -9.42 11.05 -0.19
CA ASN A 58 -10.63 10.39 -0.64
C ASN A 58 -10.35 8.91 -0.92
N MET A 59 -9.82 8.25 0.10
CA MET A 59 -9.45 6.83 0.03
C MET A 59 -10.68 5.94 0.00
N PHE A 60 -10.56 4.81 -0.69
CA PHE A 60 -11.57 3.75 -0.75
C PHE A 60 -12.97 4.29 -1.07
N ASN A 61 -13.03 5.22 -2.01
CA ASN A 61 -14.30 5.71 -2.52
C ASN A 61 -14.98 4.64 -3.39
N LYS A 62 -16.21 4.91 -3.83
CA LYS A 62 -17.00 3.96 -4.61
C LYS A 62 -16.28 3.51 -5.88
N ASP A 63 -15.66 4.44 -6.60
CA ASP A 63 -14.93 4.15 -7.83
C ASP A 63 -13.73 3.22 -7.57
N PHE A 64 -12.93 3.53 -6.55
CA PHE A 64 -11.78 2.71 -6.16
C PHE A 64 -12.24 1.30 -5.76
N LYS A 65 -13.30 1.23 -4.95
CA LYS A 65 -13.85 -0.04 -4.49
C LYS A 65 -14.27 -0.93 -5.67
N GLU A 66 -14.92 -0.35 -6.67
CA GLU A 66 -15.34 -1.10 -7.86
C GLU A 66 -14.15 -1.53 -8.71
N LYS A 67 -13.16 -0.65 -8.90
CA LYS A 67 -11.98 -0.95 -9.73
C LYS A 67 -11.10 -2.05 -9.12
N THR A 68 -11.09 -2.18 -7.81
CA THR A 68 -10.22 -3.16 -7.12
C THR A 68 -10.95 -4.43 -6.72
N LYS A 69 -12.25 -4.50 -6.94
CA LYS A 69 -13.03 -5.67 -6.55
C LYS A 69 -12.52 -6.94 -7.23
N GLY A 70 -12.27 -7.96 -6.43
CA GLY A 70 -11.77 -9.26 -6.91
C GLY A 70 -10.31 -9.24 -7.33
N LYS A 71 -9.57 -8.17 -7.04
CA LYS A 71 -8.17 -8.02 -7.45
C LYS A 71 -7.24 -8.00 -6.26
N VAL A 72 -6.01 -8.46 -6.48
CA VAL A 72 -4.93 -8.34 -5.51
C VAL A 72 -4.20 -7.04 -5.79
N THR A 73 -4.36 -6.07 -4.90
CA THR A 73 -3.91 -4.70 -5.10
C THR A 73 -2.91 -4.29 -4.03
N LEU A 74 -1.76 -3.78 -4.45
CA LEU A 74 -0.79 -3.16 -3.56
C LEU A 74 -1.06 -1.66 -3.50
N ILE A 75 -1.10 -1.11 -2.30
CA ILE A 75 -1.31 0.32 -2.08
C ILE A 75 -0.15 0.86 -1.27
N VAL A 76 0.52 1.87 -1.79
CA VAL A 76 1.63 2.55 -1.12
C VAL A 76 1.16 3.94 -0.69
N GLY A 77 1.22 4.18 0.62
CA GLY A 77 0.77 5.44 1.20
C GLY A 77 1.71 5.90 2.31
N HIS A 78 1.16 6.49 3.34
CA HIS A 78 1.89 7.16 4.41
C HIS A 78 1.54 6.56 5.77
N SER A 79 2.40 6.78 6.78
CA SER A 79 2.19 6.27 8.13
C SER A 79 0.87 6.77 8.75
N ASN A 80 0.47 7.98 8.41
CA ASN A 80 -0.77 8.56 8.93
C ASN A 80 -2.01 8.21 8.10
N THR A 81 -1.85 7.63 6.91
CA THR A 81 -2.99 7.30 6.04
C THR A 81 -3.21 5.81 5.88
N THR A 82 -2.18 4.97 5.98
CA THR A 82 -2.31 3.53 5.78
C THR A 82 -3.29 2.89 6.76
N PRO A 83 -3.18 3.11 8.09
CA PRO A 83 -4.17 2.54 9.00
C PRO A 83 -5.58 3.07 8.76
N VAL A 84 -5.71 4.35 8.41
CA VAL A 84 -7.00 4.95 8.10
C VAL A 84 -7.64 4.28 6.87
N PHE A 85 -6.83 4.00 5.85
CA PHE A 85 -7.30 3.31 4.66
C PHE A 85 -7.84 1.92 5.02
N VAL A 86 -7.08 1.16 5.81
CA VAL A 86 -7.51 -0.18 6.25
C VAL A 86 -8.81 -0.09 7.05
N ASN A 87 -8.90 0.86 7.98
CA ASN A 87 -10.11 1.06 8.77
C ASN A 87 -11.32 1.38 7.89
N LYS A 88 -11.15 2.17 6.85
CA LYS A 88 -12.23 2.46 5.89
C LYS A 88 -12.68 1.21 5.14
N ILE A 89 -11.74 0.37 4.73
CA ILE A 89 -12.07 -0.89 4.06
C ILE A 89 -12.87 -1.79 5.00
N LEU A 90 -12.43 -1.89 6.25
CA LEU A 90 -13.06 -2.76 7.25
C LEU A 90 -14.40 -2.20 7.75
N GLY A 91 -14.60 -0.88 7.65
CA GLY A 91 -15.75 -0.23 8.26
C GLY A 91 -15.65 -0.19 9.79
N ASP A 92 -14.45 -0.18 10.34
CA ASP A 92 -14.19 -0.27 11.78
C ASP A 92 -12.87 0.46 12.10
N GLU A 93 -12.81 1.11 13.25
CA GLU A 93 -11.62 1.81 13.75
C GLU A 93 -10.64 0.83 14.43
N LYS A 94 -10.20 -0.19 13.72
CA LYS A 94 -9.38 -1.27 14.27
C LYS A 94 -7.95 -0.85 14.57
N TYR A 95 -7.35 -0.03 13.70
CA TYR A 95 -5.93 0.32 13.79
C TYR A 95 -5.73 1.79 14.12
N GLN A 96 -4.75 2.05 14.97
CA GLN A 96 -4.28 3.41 15.28
C GLN A 96 -3.17 3.81 14.32
N ASN A 97 -2.78 5.08 14.35
CA ASN A 97 -1.70 5.58 13.51
C ASN A 97 -0.42 4.78 13.72
N MET A 98 0.32 4.57 12.63
CA MET A 98 1.62 3.92 12.67
C MET A 98 2.65 4.86 13.29
N ASP A 99 3.69 4.26 13.89
CA ASP A 99 4.91 4.99 14.22
C ASP A 99 5.52 5.52 12.92
N ASP A 100 5.95 6.78 12.90
CA ASP A 100 6.55 7.40 11.72
C ASP A 100 7.83 6.68 11.26
N ASN A 101 8.48 5.95 12.17
CA ASN A 101 9.66 5.16 11.86
C ASN A 101 9.36 3.74 11.42
N ASP A 102 8.08 3.36 11.37
CA ASP A 102 7.68 2.03 10.91
C ASP A 102 7.62 2.01 9.39
N ASN A 103 8.65 1.44 8.78
CA ASN A 103 8.76 1.29 7.33
C ASN A 103 8.75 -0.17 6.89
N SER A 104 8.35 -1.08 7.77
CA SER A 104 8.41 -2.51 7.52
C SER A 104 7.06 -3.22 7.70
N SER A 105 6.02 -2.52 8.16
CA SER A 105 4.71 -3.13 8.33
C SER A 105 3.95 -3.19 7.02
N LEU A 106 3.40 -4.36 6.73
CA LEU A 106 2.48 -4.58 5.63
C LEU A 106 1.11 -4.92 6.21
N TYR A 107 0.12 -4.10 5.91
CA TYR A 107 -1.26 -4.36 6.29
C TYR A 107 -1.91 -5.17 5.19
N VAL A 108 -2.35 -6.38 5.51
CA VAL A 108 -3.00 -7.27 4.56
C VAL A 108 -4.49 -7.30 4.88
N VAL A 109 -5.32 -6.94 3.91
CA VAL A 109 -6.77 -6.96 4.06
C VAL A 109 -7.34 -7.94 3.04
N LYS A 110 -8.14 -8.88 3.52
CA LYS A 110 -8.85 -9.84 2.68
C LYS A 110 -10.35 -9.56 2.78
N ILE A 111 -10.96 -9.38 1.63
CA ILE A 111 -12.40 -9.13 1.53
C ILE A 111 -13.01 -10.28 0.75
N ASN A 112 -13.97 -10.97 1.36
CA ASN A 112 -14.76 -11.95 0.64
C ASN A 112 -16.26 -11.60 0.79
N LYS A 113 -17.12 -12.45 0.23
CA LYS A 113 -18.56 -12.18 0.16
C LYS A 113 -19.22 -11.98 1.52
N HIS A 114 -18.69 -12.63 2.57
CA HIS A 114 -19.34 -12.69 3.87
C HIS A 114 -18.56 -12.01 5.00
N GLU A 115 -17.27 -11.76 4.79
CA GLU A 115 -16.43 -11.21 5.86
C GLU A 115 -15.24 -10.44 5.34
N LYS A 116 -14.66 -9.64 6.22
CA LYS A 116 -13.42 -8.90 5.98
C LYS A 116 -12.44 -9.23 7.08
N ASN A 117 -11.21 -9.56 6.70
CA ASN A 117 -10.14 -9.90 7.63
C ASN A 117 -8.92 -9.04 7.37
N SER A 118 -8.15 -8.80 8.42
CA SER A 118 -6.89 -8.07 8.27
C SER A 118 -5.85 -8.61 9.22
N LEU A 119 -4.59 -8.43 8.83
CA LEU A 119 -3.43 -8.71 9.67
C LEU A 119 -2.28 -7.79 9.30
N ILE A 120 -1.28 -7.72 10.16
CA ILE A 120 -0.06 -6.96 9.90
C ILE A 120 1.11 -7.95 9.86
N LYS A 121 1.92 -7.84 8.80
CA LYS A 121 3.18 -8.59 8.67
C LYS A 121 4.35 -7.62 8.74
N LYS A 122 5.43 -8.02 9.39
CA LYS A 122 6.70 -7.30 9.36
C LYS A 122 7.59 -7.92 8.29
N ILE A 123 8.04 -7.10 7.33
CA ILE A 123 8.77 -7.59 6.16
C ILE A 123 10.28 -7.43 6.30
N ASN A 124 10.72 -6.51 7.15
CA ASN A 124 12.16 -6.29 7.35
C ASN A 124 12.65 -6.85 8.66
#